data_dc2e23875ee4625d8d1ae1feec8765f2
#
_entry.id   dc2e23875ee4625d8d1ae1feec8765f2
#
_cell.length_a   1.000
_cell.length_b   1.000
_cell.length_c   1.000
_cell.angle_alpha   90.00
_cell.angle_beta   90.00
_cell.angle_gamma   90.00
#
_symmetry.space_group_name_H-M   'P 1'
#
loop_
_entity.id
_entity.type
_entity.pdbx_description
1 polymer ?
#
loop_
_entity_poly.entity_id
_entity_poly.type
_entity_poly.pdbx_seq_one_letter_code
_entity_poly.pdbx_strand_id
1 'polypeptide(L)'
;MERLTRVLNNKFYIVDDDKVKCDDNGCSGEAISRLARFENFYDDIVDGQNKISGELEKLRNEGKIKSVRFKELMVKKLTNSNIIILFKTHGLQ
;
A
#
# COMPACT_ATOMS: atom_id res chain seq x y z
N MET A 1 13.96 5.63 -7.54
CA MET A 1 12.84 5.14 -8.41
C MET A 1 12.72 6.06 -9.61
N GLU A 2 12.71 5.50 -10.78
CA GLU A 2 12.48 6.27 -11.99
C GLU A 2 11.00 6.64 -12.10
N ARG A 3 10.75 7.91 -12.35
CA ARG A 3 9.40 8.45 -12.41
C ARG A 3 8.79 8.24 -13.79
N LEU A 4 7.51 7.83 -13.88
CA LEU A 4 6.79 7.67 -15.14
C LEU A 4 5.90 8.87 -15.47
N THR A 5 5.53 9.66 -14.46
CA THR A 5 4.68 10.84 -14.66
C THR A 5 5.51 12.10 -14.76
N ARG A 6 4.97 13.10 -15.46
CA ARG A 6 5.52 14.45 -15.51
C ARG A 6 4.41 15.48 -15.52
N VAL A 7 4.74 16.70 -15.14
CA VAL A 7 3.77 17.80 -15.10
C VAL A 7 3.69 18.45 -16.47
N LEU A 8 2.48 18.71 -16.95
CA LEU A 8 2.24 19.48 -18.17
C LEU A 8 1.66 20.85 -17.81
N ASN A 9 2.33 21.92 -18.19
CA ASN A 9 1.90 23.31 -17.98
C ASN A 9 1.58 23.64 -16.51
N ASN A 10 2.21 22.97 -15.56
CA ASN A 10 1.98 23.11 -14.12
C ASN A 10 0.53 22.88 -13.68
N LYS A 11 -0.28 22.17 -14.48
CA LYS A 11 -1.70 21.99 -14.22
C LYS A 11 -2.08 20.55 -13.90
N PHE A 12 -1.52 19.59 -14.63
CA PHE A 12 -1.88 18.18 -14.45
C PHE A 12 -0.71 17.29 -14.80
N TYR A 13 -0.81 16.04 -14.35
CA TYR A 13 0.22 15.03 -14.63
C TYR A 13 -0.15 14.24 -15.88
N ILE A 14 0.87 13.90 -16.65
CA ILE A 14 0.74 13.03 -17.81
C ILE A 14 1.80 11.94 -17.75
N VAL A 15 1.60 10.89 -18.54
CA VAL A 15 2.61 9.87 -18.85
C VAL A 15 2.87 9.90 -20.35
N ASP A 16 4.07 9.46 -20.76
CA ASP A 16 4.39 9.33 -22.18
C ASP A 16 3.52 8.24 -22.82
N ASP A 17 3.18 8.40 -24.09
CA ASP A 17 2.26 7.52 -24.80
C ASP A 17 2.79 6.09 -24.94
N ASP A 18 4.10 5.87 -24.90
CA ASP A 18 4.69 4.54 -24.92
C ASP A 18 4.55 3.79 -23.58
N LYS A 19 4.10 4.47 -22.52
CA LYS A 19 3.89 3.90 -21.18
C LYS A 19 2.43 3.52 -20.92
N VAL A 20 1.52 3.85 -21.84
CA VAL A 20 0.08 3.56 -21.74
C VAL A 20 -0.42 3.17 -23.12
N LYS A 21 -1.23 2.11 -23.18
CA LYS A 21 -1.88 1.66 -24.39
C LYS A 21 -3.35 1.38 -24.07
N CYS A 22 -4.26 1.99 -24.80
CA CYS A 22 -5.69 1.88 -24.54
C CYS A 22 -6.40 1.18 -25.68
N ASP A 23 -7.40 0.36 -25.35
CA ASP A 23 -8.29 -0.33 -26.29
C ASP A 23 -9.70 -0.38 -25.70
N ASP A 24 -10.59 -1.19 -26.28
CA ASP A 24 -11.98 -1.30 -25.84
C ASP A 24 -12.13 -1.84 -24.42
N ASN A 25 -11.12 -2.56 -23.90
CA ASN A 25 -11.12 -3.10 -22.55
C ASN A 25 -10.58 -2.12 -21.50
N GLY A 26 -9.96 -1.03 -21.93
CA GLY A 26 -9.34 -0.05 -21.06
C GLY A 26 -7.89 0.21 -21.43
N CYS A 27 -7.13 0.73 -20.48
CA CYS A 27 -5.74 1.10 -20.71
C CYS A 27 -4.81 0.18 -19.90
N SER A 28 -3.66 -0.15 -20.51
CA SER A 28 -2.62 -0.98 -19.91
C SER A 28 -1.25 -0.36 -20.17
N GLY A 29 -0.18 -1.02 -19.74
CA GLY A 29 1.17 -0.57 -19.96
C GLY A 29 1.92 -0.35 -18.67
N GLU A 30 3.17 0.11 -18.77
CA GLU A 30 4.07 0.25 -17.62
C GLU A 30 3.52 1.18 -16.54
N ALA A 31 2.91 2.30 -16.95
CA ALA A 31 2.35 3.26 -16.00
C ALA A 31 1.18 2.66 -15.22
N ILE A 32 0.32 1.91 -15.89
CA ILE A 32 -0.84 1.26 -15.27
C ILE A 32 -0.37 0.12 -14.35
N SER A 33 0.60 -0.67 -14.79
CA SER A 33 1.17 -1.75 -13.96
C SER A 33 1.80 -1.22 -12.70
N ARG A 34 2.49 -0.09 -12.77
CA ARG A 34 3.08 0.53 -11.58
C ARG A 34 2.01 1.05 -10.62
N LEU A 35 0.96 1.67 -11.14
CA LEU A 35 -0.18 2.11 -10.33
C LEU A 35 -0.80 0.92 -9.60
N ALA A 36 -1.02 -0.19 -10.30
CA ALA A 36 -1.58 -1.40 -9.71
C ALA A 36 -0.69 -1.96 -8.59
N ARG A 37 0.65 -1.88 -8.73
CA ARG A 37 1.57 -2.31 -7.66
C ARG A 37 1.44 -1.46 -6.41
N PHE A 38 1.27 -0.14 -6.55
CA PHE A 38 1.03 0.74 -5.41
C PHE A 38 -0.29 0.41 -4.72
N GLU A 39 -1.33 0.18 -5.50
CA GLU A 39 -2.64 -0.19 -4.97
C GLU A 39 -2.60 -1.55 -4.27
N ASN A 40 -1.95 -2.54 -4.88
CA ASN A 40 -1.79 -3.87 -4.29
C ASN A 40 -0.99 -3.82 -2.99
N PHE A 41 0.05 -3.01 -2.94
CA PHE A 41 0.84 -2.81 -1.72
C PHE A 41 -0.05 -2.25 -0.59
N TYR A 42 -0.85 -1.25 -0.89
CA TYR A 42 -1.79 -0.70 0.10
C TYR A 42 -2.78 -1.76 0.60
N ASP A 43 -3.39 -2.50 -0.33
CA ASP A 43 -4.33 -3.56 0.03
C ASP A 43 -3.68 -4.63 0.90
N ASP A 44 -2.45 -5.03 0.59
CA ASP A 44 -1.70 -6.01 1.38
C ASP A 44 -1.42 -5.51 2.80
N ILE A 45 -1.10 -4.23 2.94
CA ILE A 45 -0.88 -3.61 4.25
C ILE A 45 -2.17 -3.62 5.08
N VAL A 46 -3.29 -3.25 4.48
CA VAL A 46 -4.60 -3.23 5.18
C VAL A 46 -5.03 -4.64 5.58
N ASP A 47 -4.92 -5.59 4.66
CA ASP A 47 -5.24 -7.00 4.94
C ASP A 47 -4.34 -7.56 6.02
N GLY A 48 -3.05 -7.24 5.95
CA GLY A 48 -2.06 -7.63 6.97
C GLY A 48 -2.40 -7.10 8.35
N GLN A 49 -2.88 -5.85 8.44
CA GLN A 49 -3.30 -5.28 9.72
C GLN A 49 -4.45 -6.06 10.35
N ASN A 50 -5.42 -6.46 9.55
CA ASN A 50 -6.54 -7.25 10.05
C ASN A 50 -6.08 -8.62 10.58
N LYS A 51 -5.16 -9.27 9.88
CA LYS A 51 -4.58 -10.56 10.31
C LYS A 51 -3.77 -10.41 11.59
N ILE A 52 -2.94 -9.37 11.69
CA ILE A 52 -2.13 -9.08 12.87
C ILE A 52 -3.03 -8.82 14.08
N SER A 53 -4.09 -8.03 13.90
CA SER A 53 -5.02 -7.73 14.99
C SER A 53 -5.69 -9.00 15.53
N GLY A 54 -6.09 -9.92 14.64
CA GLY A 54 -6.66 -11.20 15.05
C GLY A 54 -5.65 -12.07 15.80
N GLU A 55 -4.40 -12.12 15.34
CA GLU A 55 -3.35 -12.91 15.98
C GLU A 55 -2.98 -12.33 17.36
N LEU A 56 -2.92 -11.00 17.47
CA LEU A 56 -2.67 -10.33 18.75
C LEU A 56 -3.78 -10.63 19.76
N GLU A 57 -5.03 -10.59 19.32
CA GLU A 57 -6.15 -10.90 20.21
C GLU A 57 -6.09 -12.34 20.67
N LYS A 58 -5.76 -13.29 19.80
CA LYS A 58 -5.57 -14.68 20.13
C LYS A 58 -4.48 -14.85 21.21
N LEU A 59 -3.34 -14.19 21.01
CA LEU A 59 -2.24 -14.26 21.98
C LEU A 59 -2.62 -13.64 23.34
N ARG A 60 -3.39 -12.56 23.35
CA ARG A 60 -3.93 -11.99 24.60
C ARG A 60 -4.82 -12.98 25.33
N ASN A 61 -5.72 -13.62 24.61
CA ASN A 61 -6.63 -14.60 25.19
C ASN A 61 -5.90 -15.83 25.74
N GLU A 62 -4.74 -16.16 25.17
CA GLU A 62 -3.87 -17.24 25.63
C GLU A 62 -2.90 -16.80 26.76
N GLY A 63 -2.96 -15.54 27.18
CA GLY A 63 -2.06 -15.00 28.20
C GLY A 63 -0.62 -14.81 27.75
N LYS A 64 -0.39 -14.68 26.43
CA LYS A 64 0.95 -14.63 25.85
C LYS A 64 1.42 -13.21 25.48
N ILE A 65 0.98 -12.21 26.24
CA ILE A 65 1.32 -10.80 25.96
C ILE A 65 2.80 -10.45 26.16
N LYS A 66 3.54 -11.30 26.90
CA LYS A 66 4.98 -11.12 27.14
C LYS A 66 5.84 -11.93 26.16
N SER A 67 5.22 -12.66 25.24
CA SER A 67 5.96 -13.47 24.27
C SER A 67 6.69 -12.59 23.24
N VAL A 68 7.78 -13.11 22.68
CA VAL A 68 8.52 -12.46 21.60
C VAL A 68 7.59 -12.24 20.39
N ARG A 69 6.77 -13.23 20.07
CA ARG A 69 5.82 -13.15 18.96
C ARG A 69 4.85 -11.98 19.12
N PHE A 70 4.30 -11.80 20.32
CA PHE A 70 3.40 -10.69 20.59
C PHE A 70 4.09 -9.34 20.36
N LYS A 71 5.31 -9.20 20.84
CA LYS A 71 6.09 -7.95 20.69
C LYS A 71 6.41 -7.67 19.21
N GLU A 72 6.80 -8.70 18.47
CA GLU A 72 7.08 -8.57 17.03
C GLU A 72 5.85 -8.11 16.26
N LEU A 73 4.69 -8.69 16.54
CA LEU A 73 3.44 -8.32 15.92
C LEU A 73 3.01 -6.89 16.26
N MET A 74 3.24 -6.45 17.50
CA MET A 74 2.96 -5.07 17.90
C MET A 74 3.80 -4.07 17.11
N VAL A 75 5.09 -4.36 16.94
CA VAL A 75 6.00 -3.52 16.13
C VAL A 75 5.54 -3.48 14.68
N LYS A 76 5.20 -4.63 14.12
CA LYS A 76 4.73 -4.72 12.73
C LYS A 76 3.42 -3.95 12.54
N LYS A 77 2.51 -4.06 13.50
CA LYS A 77 1.25 -3.31 13.49
C LYS A 77 1.48 -1.80 13.47
N LEU A 78 2.42 -1.33 14.30
CA LEU A 78 2.78 0.09 14.35
C LEU A 78 3.38 0.56 13.02
N THR A 79 4.30 -0.22 12.46
CA THR A 79 4.91 0.09 11.15
C THR A 79 3.84 0.19 10.06
N ASN A 80 2.93 -0.77 9.99
CA ASN A 80 1.86 -0.77 8.99
C ASN A 80 0.91 0.41 9.19
N SER A 81 0.59 0.75 10.45
CA SER A 81 -0.24 1.93 10.74
C SER A 81 0.41 3.21 10.24
N ASN A 82 1.71 3.35 10.43
CA ASN A 82 2.46 4.51 9.94
C ASN A 82 2.45 4.58 8.41
N ILE A 83 2.57 3.45 7.72
CA ILE A 83 2.49 3.39 6.26
C ILE A 83 1.11 3.84 5.79
N ILE A 84 0.04 3.36 6.41
CA ILE A 84 -1.33 3.74 6.08
C ILE A 84 -1.53 5.25 6.27
N ILE A 85 -1.02 5.81 7.35
CA ILE A 85 -1.09 7.25 7.62
C ILE A 85 -0.37 8.04 6.52
N LEU A 86 0.80 7.57 6.08
CA LEU A 86 1.56 8.22 5.01
C LEU A 86 0.80 8.21 3.68
N PHE A 87 0.16 7.10 3.33
CA PHE A 87 -0.70 7.03 2.15
C PHE A 87 -1.81 8.07 2.22
N LYS A 88 -2.48 8.16 3.37
CA LYS A 88 -3.56 9.11 3.60
C LYS A 88 -3.07 10.55 3.51
N THR A 89 -1.94 10.84 4.15
CA THR A 89 -1.34 12.18 4.16
C THR A 89 -0.99 12.66 2.75
N HIS A 90 -0.58 11.73 1.88
CA HIS A 90 -0.23 12.02 0.50
C HIS A 90 -1.41 11.93 -0.47
N GLY A 91 -2.62 11.71 0.05
CA GLY A 91 -3.81 11.64 -0.80
C GLY A 91 -3.89 10.38 -1.67
N LEU A 92 -3.26 9.28 -1.23
CA LEU A 92 -3.18 8.04 -2.01
C LEU A 92 -4.25 7.02 -1.65
N GLN A 93 -5.16 7.37 -0.76
CA GLN A 93 -6.26 6.46 -0.43
C GLN A 93 -7.60 7.17 -0.53
#